data_3d284e68c6857645a23a94ca619b3ef4
#
_entry.id   3d284e68c6857645a23a94ca619b3ef4
#
_cell.length_a   1.000
_cell.length_b   1.000
_cell.length_c   1.000
_cell.angle_alpha   90.00
_cell.angle_beta   90.00
_cell.angle_gamma   90.00
#
_symmetry.space_group_name_H-M   'P 1'
#
loop_
_entity.id
_entity.type
_entity.pdbx_description
1 polymer ?
#
loop_
_entity_poly.entity_id
_entity_poly.type
_entity_poly.pdbx_seq_one_letter_code
_entity_poly.pdbx_strand_id
1 'polypeptide(L)'
;MYRFLASKRWLVRTVAGVLLVLVCVRLGLWQLDRNDERAARNAVIEAGIDSAPVPIDELNAPGEPLDTDDQWRNAVITGQYDPEHELALRLRPVDGTPGVHALTPLVTADGDAFLVDRGFVASEGRPDDEVDLPDPPSGTVTVQVRLRAGEDGEGAAQRAGTVRRVDTAALAETLPYPLYGAWGERVEQDPAAADGLQAVPPPEAESGPHLSYAVQWFIFAVMGVGGFVLLIRAEARGRAEAEAEAEASTSTGADARAPTGMQTGPDQNR
;
A
#
# COMPACT_ATOMS: atom_id res chain seq x y z
N MET A 1 -42.10 -25.67 -10.51
CA MET A 1 -41.53 -25.05 -9.29
C MET A 1 -40.53 -23.93 -9.58
N TYR A 2 -39.48 -24.03 -10.46
CA TYR A 2 -38.51 -22.99 -10.70
C TYR A 2 -38.62 -22.26 -12.05
N ARG A 3 -39.75 -22.39 -12.76
CA ARG A 3 -39.97 -21.75 -14.08
C ARG A 3 -39.94 -20.21 -14.02
N PHE A 4 -40.13 -19.60 -12.86
CA PHE A 4 -40.07 -18.16 -12.65
C PHE A 4 -38.64 -17.59 -12.83
N LEU A 5 -37.60 -18.40 -12.65
CA LEU A 5 -36.19 -17.98 -12.87
C LEU A 5 -35.96 -17.55 -14.33
N ALA A 6 -36.71 -18.08 -15.28
CA ALA A 6 -36.63 -17.68 -16.69
C ALA A 6 -37.32 -16.34 -17.00
N SER A 7 -38.03 -15.73 -16.04
CA SER A 7 -38.65 -14.42 -16.24
C SER A 7 -37.61 -13.30 -16.34
N LYS A 8 -37.88 -12.29 -17.17
CA LYS A 8 -36.97 -11.13 -17.39
C LYS A 8 -36.54 -10.48 -16.08
N ARG A 9 -37.43 -10.37 -15.08
CA ARG A 9 -37.13 -9.79 -13.77
C ARG A 9 -36.10 -10.63 -12.98
N TRP A 10 -36.27 -11.96 -13.00
CA TRP A 10 -35.38 -12.88 -12.30
C TRP A 10 -34.04 -13.03 -13.01
N LEU A 11 -34.03 -13.00 -14.33
CA LEU A 11 -32.80 -12.98 -15.11
C LEU A 11 -31.91 -11.75 -14.72
N VAL A 12 -32.52 -10.55 -14.64
CA VAL A 12 -31.82 -9.34 -14.22
C VAL A 12 -31.27 -9.47 -12.79
N ARG A 13 -32.06 -10.01 -11.84
CA ARG A 13 -31.59 -10.22 -10.45
C ARG A 13 -30.46 -11.24 -10.39
N THR A 14 -30.51 -12.30 -11.17
CA THR A 14 -29.47 -13.32 -11.23
C THR A 14 -28.17 -12.73 -11.79
N VAL A 15 -28.26 -12.00 -12.91
CA VAL A 15 -27.09 -11.33 -13.49
C VAL A 15 -26.50 -10.33 -12.51
N ALA A 16 -27.32 -9.50 -11.87
CA ALA A 16 -26.86 -8.54 -10.87
C ALA A 16 -26.19 -9.23 -9.66
N GLY A 17 -26.77 -10.33 -9.15
CA GLY A 17 -26.19 -11.12 -8.07
C GLY A 17 -24.85 -11.74 -8.44
N VAL A 18 -24.75 -12.34 -9.63
CA VAL A 18 -23.50 -12.91 -10.14
C VAL A 18 -22.44 -11.82 -10.29
N LEU A 19 -22.78 -10.68 -10.88
CA LEU A 19 -21.85 -9.57 -11.02
C LEU A 19 -21.34 -9.06 -9.66
N LEU A 20 -22.24 -8.94 -8.67
CA LEU A 20 -21.87 -8.54 -7.31
C LEU A 20 -20.87 -9.53 -6.70
N VAL A 21 -21.13 -10.82 -6.80
CA VAL A 21 -20.22 -11.86 -6.28
C VAL A 21 -18.87 -11.80 -7.00
N LEU A 22 -18.86 -11.64 -8.34
CA LEU A 22 -17.62 -11.50 -9.10
C LEU A 22 -16.81 -10.27 -8.69
N VAL A 23 -17.47 -9.13 -8.43
CA VAL A 23 -16.82 -7.93 -7.91
C VAL A 23 -16.19 -8.20 -6.54
N CYS A 24 -16.91 -8.83 -5.61
CA CYS A 24 -16.38 -9.16 -4.29
C CYS A 24 -15.16 -10.10 -4.40
N VAL A 25 -15.24 -11.15 -5.22
CA VAL A 25 -14.10 -12.05 -5.45
C VAL A 25 -12.90 -11.30 -6.05
N ARG A 26 -13.15 -10.44 -7.06
CA ARG A 26 -12.08 -9.67 -7.69
C ARG A 26 -11.40 -8.70 -6.72
N LEU A 27 -12.18 -8.05 -5.85
CA LEU A 27 -11.65 -7.18 -4.80
C LEU A 27 -10.87 -7.98 -3.73
N GLY A 28 -11.34 -9.17 -3.36
CA GLY A 28 -10.62 -10.06 -2.46
C GLY A 28 -9.26 -10.47 -3.02
N LEU A 29 -9.21 -10.90 -4.28
CA LEU A 29 -7.96 -11.26 -4.96
C LEU A 29 -7.01 -10.05 -5.08
N TRP A 30 -7.53 -8.87 -5.45
CA TRP A 30 -6.72 -7.65 -5.50
C TRP A 30 -6.09 -7.31 -4.15
N GLN A 31 -6.80 -7.50 -3.04
CA GLN A 31 -6.24 -7.28 -1.71
C GLN A 31 -5.13 -8.31 -1.37
N LEU A 32 -5.25 -9.56 -1.81
CA LEU A 32 -4.19 -10.55 -1.65
C LEU A 32 -2.94 -10.17 -2.46
N ASP A 33 -3.11 -9.82 -3.74
CA ASP A 33 -2.00 -9.36 -4.58
C ASP A 33 -1.27 -8.17 -3.93
N ARG A 34 -2.04 -7.21 -3.38
CA ARG A 34 -1.48 -6.03 -2.71
C ARG A 34 -0.74 -6.38 -1.41
N ASN A 35 -1.23 -7.39 -0.67
CA ASN A 35 -0.56 -7.91 0.50
C ASN A 35 0.78 -8.58 0.13
N ASP A 36 0.80 -9.37 -0.93
CA ASP A 36 2.01 -10.08 -1.38
C ASP A 36 3.08 -9.12 -1.90
N GLU A 37 2.69 -8.06 -2.65
CA GLU A 37 3.61 -7.00 -3.07
C GLU A 37 4.26 -6.28 -1.88
N ARG A 38 3.50 -6.04 -0.80
CA ARG A 38 4.04 -5.42 0.42
C ARG A 38 4.95 -6.38 1.18
N ALA A 39 4.55 -7.64 1.31
CA ALA A 39 5.39 -8.66 1.95
C ALA A 39 6.74 -8.80 1.23
N ALA A 40 6.74 -8.79 -0.10
CA ALA A 40 7.97 -8.82 -0.88
C ALA A 40 8.86 -7.59 -0.64
N ARG A 41 8.28 -6.38 -0.61
CA ARG A 41 9.04 -5.15 -0.27
C ARG A 41 9.61 -5.19 1.14
N ASN A 42 8.81 -5.59 2.13
CA ASN A 42 9.27 -5.72 3.51
C ASN A 42 10.42 -6.71 3.63
N ALA A 43 10.35 -7.84 2.92
CA ALA A 43 11.42 -8.84 2.94
C ALA A 43 12.76 -8.29 2.40
N VAL A 44 12.73 -7.44 1.35
CA VAL A 44 13.93 -6.75 0.84
C VAL A 44 14.47 -5.77 1.89
N ILE A 45 13.61 -5.00 2.53
CA ILE A 45 14.00 -4.05 3.58
C ILE A 45 14.64 -4.78 4.76
N GLU A 46 14.00 -5.82 5.28
CA GLU A 46 14.50 -6.60 6.42
C GLU A 46 15.83 -7.28 6.09
N ALA A 47 15.93 -7.94 4.92
CA ALA A 47 17.17 -8.57 4.49
C ALA A 47 18.32 -7.57 4.31
N GLY A 48 18.03 -6.36 3.82
CA GLY A 48 19.01 -5.29 3.66
C GLY A 48 19.50 -4.74 5.00
N ILE A 49 18.58 -4.45 5.92
CA ILE A 49 18.90 -3.91 7.26
C ILE A 49 19.73 -4.90 8.08
N ASP A 50 19.43 -6.19 7.99
CA ASP A 50 20.13 -7.25 8.73
C ASP A 50 21.44 -7.70 8.05
N SER A 51 21.77 -7.14 6.86
CA SER A 51 22.97 -7.50 6.14
C SER A 51 24.24 -7.08 6.88
N ALA A 52 25.28 -7.91 6.83
CA ALA A 52 26.59 -7.50 7.31
C ALA A 52 27.11 -6.31 6.47
N PRO A 53 27.73 -5.28 7.08
CA PRO A 53 28.30 -4.17 6.35
C PRO A 53 29.46 -4.61 5.48
N VAL A 54 29.51 -4.16 4.23
CA VAL A 54 30.58 -4.41 3.26
C VAL A 54 31.12 -3.08 2.72
N PRO A 55 32.35 -3.03 2.16
CA PRO A 55 32.84 -1.83 1.49
C PRO A 55 31.87 -1.34 0.41
N ILE A 56 31.70 -0.02 0.28
CA ILE A 56 30.79 0.57 -0.70
C ILE A 56 31.09 0.13 -2.13
N ASP A 57 32.37 -0.02 -2.47
CA ASP A 57 32.84 -0.38 -3.80
C ASP A 57 32.42 -1.81 -4.25
N GLU A 58 31.96 -2.64 -3.31
CA GLU A 58 31.38 -3.94 -3.63
C GLU A 58 29.90 -3.84 -4.05
N LEU A 59 29.23 -2.71 -3.78
CA LEU A 59 27.80 -2.52 -3.99
C LEU A 59 27.45 -1.43 -5.00
N ASN A 60 28.31 -0.38 -5.11
CA ASN A 60 28.03 0.75 -5.99
C ASN A 60 29.34 1.44 -6.41
N ALA A 61 29.29 2.17 -7.52
CA ALA A 61 30.41 2.95 -8.03
C ALA A 61 29.97 4.38 -8.41
N PRO A 62 30.95 5.31 -8.55
CA PRO A 62 30.66 6.66 -9.00
C PRO A 62 29.95 6.68 -10.37
N GLY A 63 28.83 7.41 -10.44
CA GLY A 63 28.02 7.55 -11.65
C GLY A 63 27.11 6.34 -11.98
N GLU A 64 27.21 5.24 -11.26
CA GLU A 64 26.36 4.05 -11.48
C GLU A 64 25.14 4.06 -10.54
N PRO A 65 23.92 3.86 -11.04
CA PRO A 65 22.75 3.73 -10.18
C PRO A 65 22.88 2.52 -9.26
N LEU A 66 22.33 2.62 -8.04
CA LEU A 66 22.29 1.50 -7.11
C LEU A 66 21.37 0.39 -7.65
N ASP A 67 21.81 -0.87 -7.59
CA ASP A 67 20.94 -2.00 -7.88
C ASP A 67 19.76 -2.05 -6.87
N THR A 68 18.58 -2.41 -7.36
CA THR A 68 17.37 -2.49 -6.53
C THR A 68 17.52 -3.50 -5.39
N ASP A 69 18.27 -4.58 -5.61
CA ASP A 69 18.50 -5.64 -4.62
C ASP A 69 19.49 -5.21 -3.52
N ASP A 70 20.29 -4.18 -3.77
CA ASP A 70 21.26 -3.62 -2.80
C ASP A 70 20.65 -2.46 -1.97
N GLN A 71 19.42 -2.06 -2.26
CA GLN A 71 18.72 -1.06 -1.46
C GLN A 71 18.54 -1.55 -0.02
N TRP A 72 18.76 -0.67 0.94
CA TRP A 72 18.72 -0.91 2.39
C TRP A 72 19.89 -1.73 2.96
N ARG A 73 20.82 -2.22 2.14
CA ARG A 73 22.01 -2.92 2.62
C ARG A 73 22.95 -1.96 3.37
N ASN A 74 23.70 -2.55 4.31
CA ASN A 74 24.71 -1.82 5.04
C ASN A 74 26.03 -1.77 4.25
N ALA A 75 26.58 -0.56 4.09
CA ALA A 75 27.90 -0.33 3.51
C ALA A 75 28.81 0.45 4.46
N VAL A 76 30.11 0.29 4.28
CA VAL A 76 31.15 1.05 5.02
C VAL A 76 31.92 1.90 4.04
N ILE A 77 32.11 3.17 4.40
CA ILE A 77 32.86 4.15 3.60
C ILE A 77 33.82 4.89 4.51
N THR A 78 35.06 5.09 4.04
CA THR A 78 36.07 5.89 4.74
C THR A 78 36.39 7.11 3.93
N GLY A 79 36.36 8.30 4.55
CA GLY A 79 36.61 9.57 3.88
C GLY A 79 36.67 10.77 4.83
N GLN A 80 36.58 11.94 4.27
CA GLN A 80 36.47 13.21 5.01
C GLN A 80 35.21 13.94 4.57
N TYR A 81 34.42 14.42 5.52
CA TYR A 81 33.25 15.24 5.20
C TYR A 81 33.65 16.57 4.58
N ASP A 82 32.89 17.00 3.58
CA ASP A 82 33.00 18.31 2.97
C ASP A 82 31.82 19.21 3.40
N PRO A 83 32.01 20.05 4.45
CA PRO A 83 30.95 20.92 4.94
C PRO A 83 30.61 22.08 3.99
N GLU A 84 31.52 22.44 3.05
CA GLU A 84 31.29 23.53 2.10
C GLU A 84 30.18 23.17 1.11
N HIS A 85 29.94 21.87 0.87
CA HIS A 85 28.91 21.35 -0.03
C HIS A 85 27.82 20.61 0.70
N GLU A 86 27.65 20.85 2.02
CA GLU A 86 26.57 20.28 2.81
C GLU A 86 25.21 20.82 2.36
N LEU A 87 24.19 19.94 2.33
CA LEU A 87 22.82 20.22 1.89
C LEU A 87 21.83 19.93 3.00
N ALA A 88 20.82 20.76 3.15
CA ALA A 88 19.67 20.49 4.01
C ALA A 88 18.59 19.73 3.21
N LEU A 89 18.40 18.43 3.49
CA LEU A 89 17.36 17.63 2.88
C LEU A 89 16.04 17.87 3.63
N ARG A 90 15.05 18.40 2.94
CA ARG A 90 13.76 18.87 3.51
C ARG A 90 12.61 17.95 3.16
N LEU A 91 11.49 18.18 3.86
CA LEU A 91 10.22 17.46 3.67
C LEU A 91 10.28 15.96 4.02
N ARG A 92 11.13 15.61 4.97
CA ARG A 92 11.25 14.26 5.53
C ARG A 92 11.09 14.32 7.04
N PRO A 93 9.87 14.25 7.56
CA PRO A 93 9.65 14.22 9.01
C PRO A 93 10.16 12.89 9.60
N VAL A 94 10.68 12.96 10.82
CA VAL A 94 11.02 11.78 11.62
C VAL A 94 10.00 11.69 12.76
N ASP A 95 9.36 10.55 12.91
CA ASP A 95 8.29 10.30 13.91
C ASP A 95 7.19 11.38 13.91
N GLY A 96 6.83 11.88 12.72
CA GLY A 96 5.85 12.93 12.54
C GLY A 96 6.34 14.34 12.91
N THR A 97 7.56 14.49 13.36
CA THR A 97 8.19 15.79 13.69
C THR A 97 8.77 16.42 12.43
N PRO A 98 8.38 17.65 12.05
CA PRO A 98 8.99 18.36 10.94
C PRO A 98 10.43 18.74 11.24
N GLY A 99 11.26 18.77 10.20
CA GLY A 99 12.68 19.13 10.33
C GLY A 99 13.44 18.94 9.02
N VAL A 100 14.73 18.88 9.13
CA VAL A 100 15.66 18.71 8.02
C VAL A 100 16.71 17.67 8.35
N HIS A 101 17.27 17.03 7.32
CA HIS A 101 18.41 16.12 7.45
C HIS A 101 19.68 16.80 6.95
N ALA A 102 20.78 16.52 7.60
CA ALA A 102 22.10 16.99 7.18
C ALA A 102 22.67 16.01 6.14
N LEU A 103 22.61 16.37 4.87
CA LEU A 103 23.15 15.58 3.78
C LEU A 103 24.52 16.12 3.39
N THR A 104 25.58 15.41 3.76
CA THR A 104 26.95 15.90 3.61
C THR A 104 27.76 14.97 2.71
N PRO A 105 28.48 15.47 1.70
CA PRO A 105 29.43 14.69 0.94
C PRO A 105 30.55 14.15 1.82
N LEU A 106 30.85 12.87 1.69
CA LEU A 106 32.04 12.21 2.29
C LEU A 106 33.00 11.89 1.17
N VAL A 107 34.07 12.63 1.08
CA VAL A 107 35.11 12.50 0.02
C VAL A 107 36.07 11.39 0.40
N THR A 108 36.23 10.39 -0.43
CA THR A 108 37.11 9.24 -0.25
C THR A 108 38.58 9.61 -0.59
N ALA A 109 39.51 8.72 -0.28
CA ALA A 109 40.92 8.90 -0.64
C ALA A 109 41.17 8.95 -2.17
N ASP A 110 40.28 8.33 -2.96
CA ASP A 110 40.32 8.29 -4.43
C ASP A 110 39.77 9.58 -5.06
N GLY A 111 39.19 10.46 -4.26
CA GLY A 111 38.64 11.74 -4.69
C GLY A 111 37.17 11.68 -5.13
N ASP A 112 36.53 10.52 -5.03
CA ASP A 112 35.10 10.35 -5.24
C ASP A 112 34.33 10.69 -3.97
N ALA A 113 33.07 11.09 -4.09
CA ALA A 113 32.25 11.41 -2.93
C ALA A 113 30.99 10.56 -2.82
N PHE A 114 30.62 10.24 -1.59
CA PHE A 114 29.37 9.58 -1.24
C PHE A 114 28.52 10.52 -0.38
N LEU A 115 27.22 10.64 -0.71
CA LEU A 115 26.30 11.48 0.08
C LEU A 115 25.84 10.73 1.32
N VAL A 116 26.16 11.27 2.49
CA VAL A 116 25.78 10.74 3.79
C VAL A 116 24.69 11.62 4.41
N ASP A 117 23.50 11.07 4.66
CA ASP A 117 22.55 11.64 5.58
C ASP A 117 23.06 11.40 7.02
N ARG A 118 23.68 12.41 7.61
CA ARG A 118 24.26 12.34 8.94
C ARG A 118 23.22 12.24 10.05
N GLY A 119 21.99 12.66 9.77
CA GLY A 119 20.89 12.60 10.70
C GLY A 119 19.96 13.80 10.61
N PHE A 120 18.97 13.80 11.49
CA PHE A 120 17.84 14.72 11.52
C PHE A 120 17.98 15.80 12.59
N VAL A 121 17.54 17.01 12.24
CA VAL A 121 17.35 18.14 13.17
C VAL A 121 15.88 18.58 13.10
N ALA A 122 15.20 18.61 14.25
CA ALA A 122 13.86 19.17 14.32
C ALA A 122 13.89 20.67 14.03
N SER A 123 13.01 21.13 13.15
CA SER A 123 12.91 22.55 12.77
C SER A 123 11.44 22.89 12.52
N GLU A 124 10.93 23.88 13.26
CA GLU A 124 9.58 24.42 13.05
C GLU A 124 9.59 25.58 12.03
N GLY A 125 10.76 25.84 11.42
CA GLY A 125 10.95 26.94 10.46
C GLY A 125 10.16 26.78 9.16
N ARG A 126 10.05 27.89 8.42
CA ARG A 126 9.43 27.85 7.09
C ARG A 126 10.33 27.11 6.10
N PRO A 127 9.79 26.59 4.99
CA PRO A 127 10.57 25.89 3.99
C PRO A 127 11.74 26.71 3.39
N ASP A 128 11.70 28.02 3.49
CA ASP A 128 12.69 28.92 2.93
C ASP A 128 13.66 29.49 3.98
N ASP A 129 13.50 29.14 5.27
CA ASP A 129 14.40 29.59 6.32
C ASP A 129 15.74 28.86 6.20
N GLU A 130 16.84 29.58 6.42
CA GLU A 130 18.16 28.97 6.55
C GLU A 130 18.18 28.09 7.82
N VAL A 131 18.66 26.86 7.68
CA VAL A 131 18.78 25.93 8.81
C VAL A 131 20.25 25.81 9.15
N ASP A 132 20.58 26.15 10.37
CA ASP A 132 21.92 25.93 10.93
C ASP A 132 22.07 24.44 11.22
N LEU A 133 22.88 23.77 10.41
CA LEU A 133 23.21 22.35 10.58
C LEU A 133 24.49 22.25 11.43
N PRO A 134 24.54 21.29 12.36
CA PRO A 134 25.77 21.07 13.14
C PRO A 134 26.94 20.64 12.24
N ASP A 135 28.08 21.24 12.44
CA ASP A 135 29.30 20.91 11.69
C ASP A 135 29.63 19.41 11.75
N PRO A 136 30.03 18.79 10.63
CA PRO A 136 30.54 17.43 10.66
C PRO A 136 31.90 17.35 11.37
N PRO A 137 32.29 16.18 11.90
CA PRO A 137 33.61 15.99 12.48
C PRO A 137 34.69 16.20 11.42
N SER A 138 35.78 16.85 11.83
CA SER A 138 36.93 17.07 10.97
C SER A 138 37.86 15.85 10.93
N GLY A 139 38.54 15.66 9.81
CA GLY A 139 39.49 14.56 9.58
C GLY A 139 38.81 13.32 8.99
N THR A 140 39.57 12.25 8.90
CA THR A 140 39.11 11.00 8.32
C THR A 140 38.18 10.27 9.28
N VAL A 141 37.04 9.85 8.76
CA VAL A 141 36.04 9.06 9.47
C VAL A 141 35.71 7.79 8.68
N THR A 142 35.31 6.74 9.38
CA THR A 142 34.69 5.55 8.79
C THR A 142 33.25 5.55 9.16
N VAL A 143 32.36 5.52 8.16
CA VAL A 143 30.92 5.62 8.34
C VAL A 143 30.26 4.35 7.84
N GLN A 144 29.45 3.73 8.68
CA GLN A 144 28.49 2.70 8.24
C GLN A 144 27.19 3.40 7.85
N VAL A 145 26.73 3.12 6.66
CA VAL A 145 25.50 3.68 6.12
C VAL A 145 24.53 2.59 5.68
N ARG A 146 23.25 2.89 5.69
CA ARG A 146 22.21 2.12 5.05
C ARG A 146 21.94 2.71 3.68
N LEU A 147 22.16 1.92 2.62
CA LEU A 147 22.13 2.39 1.23
C LEU A 147 20.72 2.75 0.75
N ARG A 148 20.67 3.80 -0.02
CA ARG A 148 19.49 4.30 -0.70
C ARG A 148 19.81 4.59 -2.17
N ALA A 149 18.89 4.23 -3.05
CA ALA A 149 18.99 4.63 -4.46
C ALA A 149 18.79 6.14 -4.61
N GLY A 150 19.46 6.72 -5.61
CA GLY A 150 19.16 8.08 -6.05
C GLY A 150 17.69 8.26 -6.43
N GLU A 151 17.15 9.45 -6.21
CA GLU A 151 15.74 9.77 -6.43
C GLU A 151 15.57 10.63 -7.67
N ASP A 152 14.99 10.06 -8.72
CA ASP A 152 14.69 10.80 -9.95
C ASP A 152 13.53 11.79 -9.76
N GLY A 153 13.55 12.90 -10.49
CA GLY A 153 12.41 13.80 -10.66
C GLY A 153 12.66 15.27 -10.42
N GLU A 154 11.69 16.10 -10.83
CA GLU A 154 11.71 17.55 -10.62
C GLU A 154 11.70 17.87 -9.11
N GLY A 155 12.68 18.61 -8.65
CA GLY A 155 12.79 19.04 -7.24
C GLY A 155 14.16 18.82 -6.61
N ALA A 156 15.12 18.25 -7.35
CA ALA A 156 16.55 18.30 -7.03
C ALA A 156 17.15 19.71 -7.13
N ALA A 157 16.39 20.69 -7.61
CA ALA A 157 16.81 22.06 -7.74
C ALA A 157 17.19 22.64 -6.37
N GLN A 158 18.48 22.78 -6.16
CA GLN A 158 19.06 23.48 -5.03
C GLN A 158 18.56 24.92 -4.97
N ARG A 159 17.79 25.24 -3.96
CA ARG A 159 17.62 26.64 -3.56
C ARG A 159 18.46 26.84 -2.31
N ALA A 160 19.55 27.61 -2.43
CA ALA A 160 20.38 28.03 -1.30
C ALA A 160 20.78 26.89 -0.34
N GLY A 161 21.44 25.83 -0.85
CA GLY A 161 21.90 24.71 0.00
C GLY A 161 20.79 23.76 0.48
N THR A 162 19.61 23.78 -0.13
CA THR A 162 18.52 22.87 0.26
C THR A 162 18.06 21.97 -0.89
N VAL A 163 17.74 20.73 -0.59
CA VAL A 163 17.18 19.75 -1.53
C VAL A 163 15.93 19.10 -0.95
N ARG A 164 15.01 18.66 -1.81
CA ARG A 164 13.82 17.89 -1.42
C ARG A 164 13.93 16.43 -1.78
N ARG A 165 14.82 16.11 -2.69
CA ARG A 165 15.12 14.76 -3.19
C ARG A 165 16.63 14.62 -3.37
N VAL A 166 17.13 13.43 -3.16
CA VAL A 166 18.53 13.11 -3.35
C VAL A 166 18.71 12.52 -4.75
N ASP A 167 18.64 13.39 -5.76
CA ASP A 167 18.96 13.05 -7.15
C ASP A 167 20.47 13.09 -7.30
N THR A 168 21.12 11.95 -7.11
CA THR A 168 22.58 11.84 -7.14
C THR A 168 23.17 12.20 -8.51
N ALA A 169 22.44 11.93 -9.60
CA ALA A 169 22.89 12.28 -10.94
C ALA A 169 22.88 13.80 -11.17
N ALA A 170 21.80 14.48 -10.78
CA ALA A 170 21.73 15.94 -10.88
C ALA A 170 22.70 16.65 -9.92
N LEU A 171 22.92 16.09 -8.72
CA LEU A 171 23.88 16.64 -7.75
C LEU A 171 25.32 16.47 -8.21
N ALA A 172 25.66 15.39 -8.90
CA ALA A 172 26.99 15.18 -9.49
C ALA A 172 27.38 16.27 -10.50
N GLU A 173 26.42 16.93 -11.16
CA GLU A 173 26.69 18.04 -12.08
C GLU A 173 27.09 19.33 -11.36
N THR A 174 26.77 19.45 -10.06
CA THR A 174 26.99 20.66 -9.25
C THR A 174 28.17 20.55 -8.26
N LEU A 175 28.57 19.31 -7.96
CA LEU A 175 29.66 19.05 -7.02
C LEU A 175 31.01 18.95 -7.73
N PRO A 176 32.14 19.29 -7.05
CA PRO A 176 33.46 19.34 -7.68
C PRO A 176 34.15 17.96 -7.83
N TYR A 177 33.48 16.87 -7.51
CA TYR A 177 34.02 15.51 -7.51
C TYR A 177 32.99 14.52 -8.10
N PRO A 178 33.45 13.36 -8.63
CA PRO A 178 32.56 12.29 -9.02
C PRO A 178 31.73 11.83 -7.81
N LEU A 179 30.46 11.53 -8.05
CA LEU A 179 29.54 11.14 -6.99
C LEU A 179 29.06 9.70 -7.20
N TYR A 180 29.03 8.90 -6.14
CA TYR A 180 28.38 7.60 -6.14
C TYR A 180 26.90 7.75 -6.53
N GLY A 181 26.35 6.81 -7.28
CA GLY A 181 24.95 6.85 -7.67
C GLY A 181 23.98 6.49 -6.53
N ALA A 182 24.50 5.89 -5.47
CA ALA A 182 23.82 5.69 -4.20
C ALA A 182 24.08 6.83 -3.22
N TRP A 183 23.20 6.97 -2.22
CA TRP A 183 23.43 7.74 -1.01
C TRP A 183 23.07 6.89 0.21
N GLY A 184 23.34 7.34 1.44
CA GLY A 184 23.07 6.50 2.59
C GLY A 184 22.75 7.26 3.87
N GLU A 185 21.92 6.63 4.70
CA GLU A 185 21.60 7.09 6.05
C GLU A 185 22.65 6.55 7.03
N ARG A 186 23.26 7.43 7.83
CA ARG A 186 24.28 7.05 8.82
C ARG A 186 23.69 6.11 9.87
N VAL A 187 24.31 4.95 10.06
CA VAL A 187 24.01 3.98 11.13
C VAL A 187 25.01 4.13 12.26
N GLU A 188 26.31 4.05 11.95
CA GLU A 188 27.41 4.19 12.88
C GLU A 188 28.54 5.01 12.26
N GLN A 189 29.44 5.54 13.09
CA GLN A 189 30.60 6.29 12.65
C GLN A 189 31.74 6.15 13.66
N ASP A 190 32.97 6.02 13.14
CA ASP A 190 34.20 6.06 13.92
C ASP A 190 35.16 7.14 13.37
N PRO A 191 35.61 8.12 14.17
CA PRO A 191 35.20 8.35 15.56
C PRO A 191 33.72 8.69 15.70
N ALA A 192 33.14 8.33 16.84
CA ALA A 192 31.71 8.49 17.11
C ALA A 192 31.24 9.93 16.88
N ALA A 193 30.11 10.10 16.24
CA ALA A 193 29.56 11.41 15.96
C ALA A 193 29.14 12.12 17.25
N ALA A 194 29.59 13.36 17.41
CA ALA A 194 29.24 14.24 18.53
C ALA A 194 28.44 15.47 18.05
N ASP A 195 27.82 15.37 16.87
CA ASP A 195 27.11 16.45 16.19
C ASP A 195 25.69 16.71 16.73
N GLY A 196 25.19 15.88 17.64
CA GLY A 196 23.86 16.04 18.24
C GLY A 196 22.69 15.78 17.29
N LEU A 197 22.97 15.29 16.07
CA LEU A 197 21.91 14.90 15.12
C LEU A 197 21.20 13.64 15.58
N GLN A 198 19.87 13.61 15.44
CA GLN A 198 19.09 12.42 15.68
C GLN A 198 19.33 11.40 14.56
N ALA A 199 19.64 10.15 14.92
CA ALA A 199 19.78 9.09 13.94
C ALA A 199 18.44 8.87 13.19
N VAL A 200 18.53 8.60 11.88
CA VAL A 200 17.36 8.25 11.06
C VAL A 200 16.96 6.83 11.40
N PRO A 201 15.72 6.61 11.90
CA PRO A 201 15.27 5.26 12.22
C PRO A 201 15.17 4.41 10.95
N PRO A 202 15.38 3.09 11.03
CA PRO A 202 15.13 2.21 9.90
C PRO A 202 13.66 2.28 9.51
N PRO A 203 13.34 2.05 8.23
CA PRO A 203 11.96 2.01 7.79
C PRO A 203 11.20 0.90 8.51
N GLU A 204 10.02 1.22 9.02
CA GLU A 204 9.15 0.22 9.60
C GLU A 204 8.53 -0.67 8.51
N ALA A 205 8.45 -1.97 8.79
CA ALA A 205 7.74 -2.89 7.93
C ALA A 205 6.25 -2.49 7.87
N GLU A 206 5.76 -2.10 6.71
CA GLU A 206 4.37 -1.71 6.53
C GLU A 206 3.43 -2.91 6.69
N SER A 207 2.74 -3.01 7.80
CA SER A 207 1.65 -3.95 8.02
C SER A 207 0.31 -3.29 7.70
N GLY A 208 -0.14 -3.37 6.44
CA GLY A 208 -1.47 -2.89 6.07
C GLY A 208 -2.55 -3.95 6.37
N PRO A 209 -3.82 -3.55 6.60
CA PRO A 209 -4.92 -4.46 6.91
C PRO A 209 -5.44 -5.25 5.68
N HIS A 210 -4.59 -5.45 4.64
CA HIS A 210 -5.03 -6.01 3.36
C HIS A 210 -5.56 -7.43 3.48
N LEU A 211 -4.94 -8.28 4.31
CA LEU A 211 -5.40 -9.65 4.54
C LEU A 211 -6.81 -9.67 5.17
N SER A 212 -7.06 -8.82 6.16
CA SER A 212 -8.39 -8.73 6.77
C SER A 212 -9.45 -8.21 5.81
N TYR A 213 -9.12 -7.26 4.94
CA TYR A 213 -10.02 -6.81 3.87
C TYR A 213 -10.25 -7.89 2.80
N ALA A 214 -9.23 -8.68 2.44
CA ALA A 214 -9.41 -9.81 1.54
C ALA A 214 -10.42 -10.81 2.10
N VAL A 215 -10.25 -11.22 3.36
CA VAL A 215 -11.19 -12.11 4.05
C VAL A 215 -12.59 -11.51 4.09
N GLN A 216 -12.74 -10.24 4.38
CA GLN A 216 -14.04 -9.54 4.39
C GLN A 216 -14.74 -9.60 3.03
N TRP A 217 -14.02 -9.38 1.93
CA TRP A 217 -14.59 -9.46 0.58
C TRP A 217 -15.05 -10.87 0.23
N PHE A 218 -14.29 -11.91 0.60
CA PHE A 218 -14.71 -13.29 0.42
C PHE A 218 -15.95 -13.65 1.27
N ILE A 219 -16.03 -13.15 2.51
CA ILE A 219 -17.22 -13.31 3.34
C ILE A 219 -18.43 -12.65 2.66
N PHE A 220 -18.30 -11.45 2.08
CA PHE A 220 -19.38 -10.80 1.35
C PHE A 220 -19.81 -11.60 0.12
N ALA A 221 -18.87 -12.21 -0.61
CA ALA A 221 -19.18 -13.09 -1.73
C ALA A 221 -20.03 -14.30 -1.27
N VAL A 222 -19.62 -14.96 -0.17
CA VAL A 222 -20.35 -16.11 0.41
C VAL A 222 -21.75 -15.68 0.89
N MET A 223 -21.85 -14.56 1.60
CA MET A 223 -23.14 -14.02 2.05
C MET A 223 -24.05 -13.65 0.87
N GLY A 224 -23.48 -13.10 -0.20
CA GLY A 224 -24.22 -12.78 -1.43
C GLY A 224 -24.84 -14.02 -2.07
N VAL A 225 -24.05 -15.09 -2.20
CA VAL A 225 -24.54 -16.39 -2.71
C VAL A 225 -25.60 -16.97 -1.79
N GLY A 226 -25.34 -17.01 -0.47
CA GLY A 226 -26.30 -17.53 0.52
C GLY A 226 -27.63 -16.75 0.53
N GLY A 227 -27.54 -15.43 0.54
CA GLY A 227 -28.70 -14.55 0.48
C GLY A 227 -29.50 -14.73 -0.81
N PHE A 228 -28.83 -14.90 -1.95
CA PHE A 228 -29.48 -15.16 -3.22
C PHE A 228 -30.22 -16.53 -3.25
N VAL A 229 -29.60 -17.56 -2.68
CA VAL A 229 -30.24 -18.88 -2.53
C VAL A 229 -31.49 -18.79 -1.63
N LEU A 230 -31.39 -18.06 -0.52
CA LEU A 230 -32.51 -17.83 0.38
C LEU A 230 -33.64 -17.07 -0.33
N LEU A 231 -33.35 -16.08 -1.14
CA LEU A 231 -34.30 -15.32 -1.93
C LEU A 231 -35.05 -16.22 -2.94
N ILE A 232 -34.33 -17.09 -3.65
CA ILE A 232 -34.93 -18.07 -4.57
C ILE A 232 -35.87 -19.01 -3.81
N ARG A 233 -35.44 -19.51 -2.65
CA ARG A 233 -36.25 -20.41 -1.83
C ARG A 233 -37.53 -19.74 -1.30
N ALA A 234 -37.42 -18.48 -0.84
CA ALA A 234 -38.57 -17.71 -0.36
C ALA A 234 -39.59 -17.48 -1.47
N GLU A 235 -39.15 -17.07 -2.66
CA GLU A 235 -40.03 -16.86 -3.82
C GLU A 235 -40.72 -18.16 -4.26
N ALA A 236 -39.97 -19.29 -4.25
CA ALA A 236 -40.55 -20.59 -4.62
C ALA A 236 -41.63 -21.04 -3.64
N ARG A 237 -41.46 -20.78 -2.32
CA ARG A 237 -42.49 -21.10 -1.30
C ARG A 237 -43.73 -20.22 -1.45
N GLY A 238 -43.53 -18.89 -1.57
CA GLY A 238 -44.67 -17.98 -1.71
C GLY A 238 -45.52 -18.27 -2.96
N ARG A 239 -44.92 -18.73 -4.06
CA ARG A 239 -45.66 -19.17 -5.26
C ARG A 239 -46.40 -20.47 -5.04
N ALA A 240 -45.83 -21.45 -4.33
CA ALA A 240 -46.47 -22.69 -4.02
C ALA A 240 -47.71 -22.47 -3.10
N GLU A 241 -47.59 -21.57 -2.13
CA GLU A 241 -48.71 -21.19 -1.25
C GLU A 241 -49.80 -20.49 -2.04
N ALA A 242 -49.49 -19.55 -2.92
CA ALA A 242 -50.44 -18.86 -3.77
C ALA A 242 -51.16 -19.81 -4.77
N GLU A 243 -50.42 -20.79 -5.34
CA GLU A 243 -51.05 -21.83 -6.19
C GLU A 243 -52.01 -22.71 -5.39
N ALA A 244 -51.66 -23.12 -4.17
CA ALA A 244 -52.52 -23.93 -3.30
C ALA A 244 -53.79 -23.17 -2.85
N GLU A 245 -53.69 -21.89 -2.52
CA GLU A 245 -54.83 -21.03 -2.19
C GLU A 245 -55.80 -20.87 -3.40
N ALA A 246 -55.25 -20.69 -4.61
CA ALA A 246 -56.05 -20.56 -5.82
C ALA A 246 -56.81 -21.87 -6.15
N GLU A 247 -56.16 -23.03 -5.97
CA GLU A 247 -56.85 -24.34 -6.15
C GLU A 247 -57.93 -24.55 -5.12
N ALA A 248 -57.68 -24.22 -3.84
CA ALA A 248 -58.68 -24.33 -2.78
C ALA A 248 -59.92 -23.44 -3.02
N SER A 249 -59.67 -22.19 -3.47
CA SER A 249 -60.78 -21.27 -3.79
C SER A 249 -61.62 -21.72 -4.98
N THR A 250 -61.01 -22.37 -5.97
CA THR A 250 -61.67 -22.90 -7.16
C THR A 250 -62.56 -24.12 -6.82
N SER A 251 -62.11 -25.01 -5.94
CA SER A 251 -62.82 -26.17 -5.49
C SER A 251 -64.07 -25.79 -4.67
N THR A 252 -63.96 -24.79 -3.79
CA THR A 252 -65.06 -24.29 -2.99
C THR A 252 -66.17 -23.62 -3.85
N GLY A 253 -65.77 -22.93 -4.93
CA GLY A 253 -66.66 -22.28 -5.89
C GLY A 253 -67.44 -23.31 -6.80
N ALA A 254 -66.87 -24.49 -7.04
CA ALA A 254 -67.45 -25.53 -7.83
C ALA A 254 -68.59 -26.28 -7.05
N ASP A 255 -68.40 -26.49 -5.73
CA ASP A 255 -69.45 -27.14 -4.87
C ASP A 255 -70.65 -26.22 -4.65
N ALA A 256 -70.51 -24.92 -4.68
CA ALA A 256 -71.60 -23.94 -4.53
C ALA A 256 -72.55 -23.87 -5.77
N ARG A 257 -72.21 -24.50 -6.90
CA ARG A 257 -72.92 -24.48 -8.15
C ARG A 257 -73.68 -25.79 -8.47
N ALA A 258 -73.83 -26.72 -7.53
CA ALA A 258 -74.72 -27.90 -7.73
C ALA A 258 -76.16 -27.47 -7.83
N PRO A 259 -76.92 -27.82 -8.88
CA PRO A 259 -78.30 -27.39 -9.03
C PRO A 259 -79.18 -28.09 -8.01
N THR A 260 -79.86 -27.31 -7.18
CA THR A 260 -80.98 -27.81 -6.31
C THR A 260 -82.01 -28.48 -7.16
N GLY A 261 -82.15 -29.81 -7.01
CA GLY A 261 -83.10 -30.66 -7.74
C GLY A 261 -84.52 -30.16 -7.53
N MET A 262 -85.23 -30.02 -8.65
CA MET A 262 -86.64 -29.67 -8.78
C MET A 262 -87.50 -30.82 -8.16
N GLN A 263 -88.01 -30.58 -6.95
CA GLN A 263 -89.07 -31.45 -6.40
C GLN A 263 -90.37 -31.14 -7.13
N THR A 264 -90.80 -32.04 -8.00
CA THR A 264 -92.15 -32.08 -8.52
C THR A 264 -93.04 -32.76 -7.48
N GLY A 265 -93.93 -31.98 -6.83
CA GLY A 265 -94.98 -32.48 -5.95
C GLY A 265 -96.11 -33.23 -6.76
N PRO A 266 -96.72 -34.18 -6.20
CA PRO A 266 -97.80 -34.89 -6.88
C PRO A 266 -99.09 -34.08 -6.85
N ASP A 267 -99.77 -34.01 -8.01
CA ASP A 267 -101.06 -33.46 -8.21
C ASP A 267 -102.17 -34.39 -7.57
N GLN A 268 -102.93 -33.88 -6.64
CA GLN A 268 -104.13 -34.45 -6.18
C GLN A 268 -105.30 -33.69 -6.81
N ASN A 269 -106.00 -34.32 -7.76
CA ASN A 269 -107.41 -34.11 -7.81
C ASN A 269 -108.14 -35.28 -8.53
N ARG A 270 -108.80 -36.00 -7.77
CA ARG A 270 -110.05 -36.71 -8.04
C ARG A 270 -110.19 -37.47 -9.33
#